data_e8520fca4e57e5866d049c84631e235a
#
_entry.id   e8520fca4e57e5866d049c84631e235a
#
_cell.length_a   1.000
_cell.length_b   1.000
_cell.length_c   1.000
_cell.angle_alpha   90.00
_cell.angle_beta   90.00
_cell.angle_gamma   90.00
#
_symmetry.space_group_name_H-M   'P 1'
#
loop_
_entity.id
_entity.type
_entity.pdbx_description
1 polymer ?
#
loop_
_entity_poly.entity_id
_entity_poly.type
_entity_poly.pdbx_seq_one_letter_code
_entity_poly.pdbx_strand_id
1 'polypeptide(L)'
;MRKRAGALCIAVLTAASLAVGVAGTAGASTAAKKSKKIVCAGKTKAKAVAAIEDAYDHFLNGALYPDAADKVGFIQYLSGTKEDADLLAQYEASAAANAEAASTTGVEVDEVTCNGKKKASVDFTLVLGGTRADGLAPPGAAILEGKTWKVTGLTLCNLQALGDPTVLEVGPCSDIVLEELA
;
A
#
# COMPACT_ATOMS: atom_id res chain seq x y z
N MET A 1 0.93 -13.21 -36.22
CA MET A 1 0.82 -12.99 -34.77
C MET A 1 2.14 -12.45 -34.27
N ARG A 2 2.28 -11.14 -34.11
CA ARG A 2 3.53 -10.48 -33.67
C ARG A 2 3.35 -10.15 -32.17
N LYS A 3 4.08 -10.87 -31.32
CA LYS A 3 4.20 -10.54 -29.89
C LYS A 3 4.97 -9.22 -29.76
N ARG A 4 4.31 -8.16 -29.36
CA ARG A 4 4.99 -6.93 -28.94
C ARG A 4 5.36 -7.09 -27.48
N ALA A 5 6.63 -7.31 -27.19
CA ALA A 5 7.18 -7.16 -25.87
C ALA A 5 7.21 -5.65 -25.56
N GLY A 6 6.29 -5.20 -24.74
CA GLY A 6 6.31 -3.84 -24.18
C GLY A 6 7.38 -3.80 -23.09
N ALA A 7 8.50 -3.16 -23.35
CA ALA A 7 9.48 -2.84 -22.32
C ALA A 7 8.90 -1.73 -21.44
N LEU A 8 8.54 -2.05 -20.21
CA LEU A 8 8.16 -1.07 -19.20
C LEU A 8 9.41 -0.33 -18.76
N CYS A 9 9.61 0.89 -19.25
CA CYS A 9 10.61 1.81 -18.71
C CYS A 9 10.00 2.50 -17.49
N ILE A 10 10.32 2.02 -16.29
CA ILE A 10 10.06 2.75 -15.06
C ILE A 10 11.08 3.86 -14.98
N ALA A 11 10.63 5.11 -15.13
CA ALA A 11 11.47 6.28 -14.94
C ALA A 11 11.86 6.39 -13.46
N VAL A 12 13.13 6.12 -13.20
CA VAL A 12 13.75 6.39 -11.90
C VAL A 12 13.80 7.91 -11.73
N LEU A 13 13.05 8.44 -10.78
CA LEU A 13 13.20 9.81 -10.32
C LEU A 13 14.54 9.93 -9.61
N THR A 14 15.55 10.37 -10.35
CA THR A 14 16.82 10.80 -9.78
C THR A 14 16.61 12.07 -8.99
N ALA A 15 16.57 11.96 -7.67
CA ALA A 15 16.60 13.08 -6.76
C ALA A 15 17.95 13.80 -6.89
N ALA A 16 17.93 14.99 -7.48
CA ALA A 16 19.07 15.90 -7.50
C ALA A 16 19.36 16.39 -6.08
N SER A 17 20.50 16.01 -5.54
CA SER A 17 21.02 16.47 -4.27
C SER A 17 21.40 17.95 -4.37
N LEU A 18 20.58 18.86 -3.87
CA LEU A 18 20.97 20.23 -3.55
C LEU A 18 21.44 20.26 -2.11
N ALA A 19 22.74 20.19 -1.93
CA ALA A 19 23.39 20.49 -0.66
C ALA A 19 23.30 22.01 -0.41
N VAL A 20 22.35 22.47 0.38
CA VAL A 20 22.37 23.79 0.99
C VAL A 20 22.73 23.62 2.45
N GLY A 21 23.95 23.95 2.79
CA GLY A 21 24.40 24.04 4.15
C GLY A 21 23.74 25.23 4.85
N VAL A 22 22.92 24.93 5.86
CA VAL A 22 22.50 25.89 6.88
C VAL A 22 22.78 25.26 8.24
N ALA A 23 23.80 25.78 8.89
CA ALA A 23 23.98 25.55 10.33
C ALA A 23 22.84 26.26 11.07
N GLY A 24 21.92 25.49 11.63
CA GLY A 24 20.78 26.00 12.40
C GLY A 24 20.39 25.01 13.46
N THR A 25 20.77 25.33 14.70
CA THR A 25 20.20 24.94 16.00
C THR A 25 19.28 23.71 16.03
N ALA A 26 19.73 22.68 16.75
CA ALA A 26 18.95 21.51 17.13
C ALA A 26 17.69 21.93 17.93
N GLY A 27 16.62 22.27 17.20
CA GLY A 27 15.27 22.25 17.72
C GLY A 27 14.76 20.83 17.59
N ALA A 28 14.65 20.09 18.71
CA ALA A 28 13.91 18.84 18.75
C ALA A 28 12.48 19.13 18.30
N SER A 29 12.20 18.91 17.02
CA SER A 29 10.83 18.87 16.48
C SER A 29 10.19 17.62 17.09
N THR A 30 9.51 17.78 18.22
CA THR A 30 8.53 16.84 18.69
C THR A 30 7.42 16.86 17.64
N ALA A 31 7.53 15.99 16.63
CA ALA A 31 6.43 15.69 15.73
C ALA A 31 5.26 15.25 16.63
N ALA A 32 4.28 16.14 16.80
CA ALA A 32 3.07 15.84 17.53
C ALA A 32 2.44 14.65 16.80
N LYS A 33 2.52 13.45 17.42
CA LYS A 33 1.79 12.26 16.97
C LYS A 33 0.33 12.69 16.87
N LYS A 34 -0.19 12.89 15.64
CA LYS A 34 -1.62 13.04 15.43
C LYS A 34 -2.29 11.85 16.07
N SER A 35 -3.18 12.10 17.05
CA SER A 35 -3.90 11.01 17.71
C SER A 35 -4.73 10.29 16.65
N LYS A 36 -4.45 9.01 16.45
CA LYS A 36 -5.22 8.17 15.51
C LYS A 36 -6.71 8.23 15.88
N LYS A 37 -7.54 8.75 14.98
CA LYS A 37 -8.99 8.78 15.19
C LYS A 37 -9.55 7.43 14.76
N ILE A 38 -9.95 6.62 15.74
CA ILE A 38 -10.49 5.28 15.50
C ILE A 38 -12.01 5.35 15.56
N VAL A 39 -12.71 5.02 14.47
CA VAL A 39 -14.17 5.13 14.33
C VAL A 39 -14.85 3.76 14.17
N CYS A 40 -14.26 2.66 14.61
CA CYS A 40 -14.92 1.34 14.69
C CYS A 40 -15.74 1.19 15.98
N ALA A 41 -16.99 0.71 15.93
CA ALA A 41 -17.84 0.52 17.11
C ALA A 41 -17.79 -0.92 17.66
N GLY A 42 -17.75 -1.09 19.00
CA GLY A 42 -17.93 -2.38 19.70
C GLY A 42 -16.68 -2.95 20.39
N LYS A 43 -16.87 -4.05 21.14
CA LYS A 43 -15.79 -4.68 21.95
C LYS A 43 -14.65 -5.32 21.14
N THR A 44 -14.87 -5.60 19.86
CA THR A 44 -13.88 -6.20 18.93
C THR A 44 -13.12 -5.17 18.14
N LYS A 45 -13.44 -3.90 18.31
CA LYS A 45 -12.87 -2.76 17.59
C LYS A 45 -11.37 -2.68 17.64
N ALA A 46 -10.79 -2.68 18.83
CA ALA A 46 -9.32 -2.56 18.99
C ALA A 46 -8.57 -3.71 18.30
N LYS A 47 -9.14 -4.93 18.32
CA LYS A 47 -8.57 -6.08 17.63
C LYS A 47 -8.66 -5.96 16.11
N ALA A 48 -9.79 -5.46 15.59
CA ALA A 48 -9.96 -5.26 14.16
C ALA A 48 -8.98 -4.19 13.65
N VAL A 49 -8.85 -3.08 14.37
CA VAL A 49 -7.91 -2.00 14.03
C VAL A 49 -6.47 -2.51 14.05
N ALA A 50 -6.05 -3.21 15.11
CA ALA A 50 -4.71 -3.77 15.17
C ALA A 50 -4.43 -4.77 14.03
N ALA A 51 -5.42 -5.58 13.65
CA ALA A 51 -5.27 -6.52 12.54
C ALA A 51 -5.28 -5.83 11.16
N ILE A 52 -5.94 -4.69 11.02
CA ILE A 52 -5.87 -3.86 9.81
C ILE A 52 -4.51 -3.15 9.73
N GLU A 53 -4.02 -2.58 10.83
CA GLU A 53 -2.69 -1.99 10.92
C GLU A 53 -1.62 -3.03 10.56
N ASP A 54 -1.73 -4.25 11.08
CA ASP A 54 -0.84 -5.37 10.77
C ASP A 54 -0.87 -5.75 9.29
N ALA A 55 -2.05 -5.77 8.66
CA ALA A 55 -2.17 -6.03 7.23
C ALA A 55 -1.50 -4.95 6.36
N TYR A 56 -1.62 -3.68 6.74
CA TYR A 56 -0.94 -2.58 6.06
C TYR A 56 0.57 -2.62 6.28
N ASP A 57 1.04 -2.97 7.48
CA ASP A 57 2.45 -3.17 7.77
C ASP A 57 3.03 -4.30 6.91
N HIS A 58 2.39 -5.47 6.84
CA HIS A 58 2.84 -6.56 5.97
C HIS A 58 2.89 -6.14 4.51
N PHE A 59 1.89 -5.39 4.06
CA PHE A 59 1.82 -4.97 2.66
C PHE A 59 2.89 -3.94 2.27
N LEU A 60 3.10 -2.88 3.08
CA LEU A 60 3.88 -1.71 2.70
C LEU A 60 5.21 -1.55 3.44
N ASN A 61 5.43 -2.26 4.55
CA ASN A 61 6.65 -2.14 5.32
C ASN A 61 7.72 -3.12 4.79
N GLY A 62 8.45 -2.69 3.77
CA GLY A 62 9.47 -3.51 3.13
C GLY A 62 10.72 -3.73 3.98
N ALA A 63 10.95 -2.89 4.99
CA ALA A 63 12.05 -3.09 5.93
C ALA A 63 11.78 -4.28 6.88
N LEU A 64 10.52 -4.51 7.26
CA LEU A 64 10.12 -5.63 8.11
C LEU A 64 9.77 -6.88 7.30
N TYR A 65 9.16 -6.70 6.14
CA TYR A 65 8.67 -7.78 5.27
C TYR A 65 9.24 -7.60 3.85
N PRO A 66 10.53 -7.97 3.62
CA PRO A 66 11.18 -7.77 2.32
C PRO A 66 10.62 -8.70 1.24
N ASP A 67 10.16 -9.90 1.61
CA ASP A 67 9.74 -10.91 0.64
C ASP A 67 8.27 -10.71 0.22
N ALA A 68 7.99 -10.81 -1.09
CA ALA A 68 6.64 -10.76 -1.62
C ALA A 68 5.73 -11.85 -1.03
N ALA A 69 6.28 -13.03 -0.75
CA ALA A 69 5.56 -14.16 -0.18
C ALA A 69 4.94 -13.83 1.20
N ASP A 70 5.60 -13.02 2.01
CA ASP A 70 5.11 -12.62 3.34
C ASP A 70 3.92 -11.65 3.25
N LYS A 71 3.77 -10.98 2.11
CA LYS A 71 2.77 -9.94 1.87
C LYS A 71 1.49 -10.47 1.24
N VAL A 72 1.60 -11.49 0.38
CA VAL A 72 0.48 -12.03 -0.43
C VAL A 72 -0.74 -12.43 0.42
N GLY A 73 -0.51 -13.01 1.61
CA GLY A 73 -1.58 -13.38 2.54
C GLY A 73 -2.43 -12.22 3.07
N PHE A 74 -1.91 -10.98 2.99
CA PHE A 74 -2.53 -9.77 3.51
C PHE A 74 -3.11 -8.86 2.42
N ILE A 75 -3.14 -9.31 1.16
CA ILE A 75 -3.69 -8.57 0.03
C ILE A 75 -4.85 -9.37 -0.55
N GLN A 76 -5.97 -8.68 -0.81
CA GLN A 76 -7.11 -9.27 -1.50
C GLN A 76 -6.73 -9.62 -2.95
N TYR A 77 -7.32 -10.69 -3.49
CA TYR A 77 -7.06 -11.21 -4.85
C TYR A 77 -5.64 -11.75 -5.09
N LEU A 78 -4.77 -11.81 -4.09
CA LEU A 78 -3.46 -12.48 -4.22
C LEU A 78 -3.43 -13.87 -3.53
N SER A 79 -4.57 -14.40 -3.14
CA SER A 79 -4.69 -15.66 -2.39
C SER A 79 -4.46 -16.92 -3.23
N GLY A 80 -4.09 -16.77 -4.49
CA GLY A 80 -3.68 -17.90 -5.34
C GLY A 80 -4.84 -18.64 -6.02
N THR A 81 -6.01 -18.02 -6.19
CA THR A 81 -7.00 -18.52 -7.12
C THR A 81 -6.50 -18.33 -8.55
N LYS A 82 -7.04 -19.08 -9.51
CA LYS A 82 -6.60 -18.97 -10.91
C LYS A 82 -6.90 -17.58 -11.51
N GLU A 83 -7.95 -16.95 -11.02
CA GLU A 83 -8.38 -15.62 -11.44
C GLU A 83 -7.45 -14.51 -10.91
N ASP A 84 -6.79 -14.78 -9.77
CA ASP A 84 -5.84 -13.84 -9.16
C ASP A 84 -4.40 -14.00 -9.67
N ALA A 85 -4.12 -15.02 -10.49
CA ALA A 85 -2.75 -15.36 -10.88
C ALA A 85 -2.06 -14.25 -11.68
N ASP A 86 -2.79 -13.53 -12.52
CA ASP A 86 -2.23 -12.44 -13.34
C ASP A 86 -1.89 -11.24 -12.46
N LEU A 87 -2.73 -10.90 -11.47
CA LEU A 87 -2.46 -9.84 -10.50
C LEU A 87 -1.28 -10.20 -9.59
N LEU A 88 -1.20 -11.46 -9.15
CA LEU A 88 -0.08 -11.95 -8.36
C LEU A 88 1.24 -11.83 -9.14
N ALA A 89 1.26 -12.29 -10.39
CA ALA A 89 2.45 -12.19 -11.25
C ALA A 89 2.88 -10.73 -11.49
N GLN A 90 1.91 -9.82 -11.68
CA GLN A 90 2.17 -8.38 -11.80
C GLN A 90 2.75 -7.82 -10.50
N TYR A 91 2.19 -8.19 -9.35
CA TYR A 91 2.67 -7.77 -8.04
C TYR A 91 4.10 -8.25 -7.78
N GLU A 92 4.39 -9.54 -8.00
CA GLU A 92 5.72 -10.12 -7.81
C GLU A 92 6.76 -9.47 -8.73
N ALA A 93 6.42 -9.22 -9.99
CA ALA A 93 7.29 -8.52 -10.93
C ALA A 93 7.58 -7.08 -10.48
N SER A 94 6.55 -6.36 -10.00
CA SER A 94 6.69 -5.01 -9.46
C SER A 94 7.55 -4.99 -8.18
N ALA A 95 7.32 -5.94 -7.27
CA ALA A 95 8.09 -6.06 -6.03
C ALA A 95 9.57 -6.34 -6.32
N ALA A 96 9.88 -7.24 -7.27
CA ALA A 96 11.24 -7.54 -7.67
C ALA A 96 11.95 -6.34 -8.33
N ALA A 97 11.23 -5.60 -9.20
CA ALA A 97 11.76 -4.43 -9.88
C ALA A 97 12.06 -3.25 -8.92
N ASN A 98 11.37 -3.18 -7.79
CA ASN A 98 11.46 -2.09 -6.82
C ASN A 98 12.03 -2.53 -5.46
N ALA A 99 12.70 -3.67 -5.37
CA ALA A 99 13.15 -4.26 -4.11
C ALA A 99 14.02 -3.31 -3.25
N GLU A 100 14.90 -2.53 -3.88
CA GLU A 100 15.75 -1.57 -3.18
C GLU A 100 14.92 -0.42 -2.58
N ALA A 101 14.02 0.17 -3.35
CA ALA A 101 13.12 1.23 -2.87
C ALA A 101 12.15 0.69 -1.81
N ALA A 102 11.62 -0.51 -2.02
CA ALA A 102 10.71 -1.17 -1.09
C ALA A 102 11.37 -1.41 0.27
N SER A 103 12.67 -1.73 0.33
CA SER A 103 13.39 -1.99 1.58
C SER A 103 13.42 -0.80 2.54
N THR A 104 13.18 0.41 2.05
CA THR A 104 13.13 1.66 2.84
C THR A 104 11.73 2.24 2.94
N THR A 105 10.73 1.54 2.39
CA THR A 105 9.32 1.96 2.47
C THR A 105 8.69 1.41 3.72
N GLY A 106 7.94 2.25 4.41
CA GLY A 106 7.10 1.92 5.55
C GLY A 106 5.71 2.53 5.40
N VAL A 107 4.87 2.31 6.38
CA VAL A 107 3.51 2.85 6.44
C VAL A 107 3.17 3.32 7.85
N GLU A 108 2.42 4.39 7.95
CA GLU A 108 1.73 4.80 9.18
C GLU A 108 0.23 4.85 8.90
N VAL A 109 -0.55 4.02 9.57
CA VAL A 109 -2.01 4.08 9.51
C VAL A 109 -2.48 5.23 10.40
N ASP A 110 -3.10 6.24 9.79
CA ASP A 110 -3.54 7.45 10.47
C ASP A 110 -4.96 7.31 11.04
N GLU A 111 -5.90 6.77 10.23
CA GLU A 111 -7.30 6.56 10.66
C GLU A 111 -7.86 5.26 10.09
N VAL A 112 -8.65 4.53 10.89
CA VAL A 112 -9.43 3.37 10.45
C VAL A 112 -10.89 3.62 10.75
N THR A 113 -11.73 3.64 9.72
CA THR A 113 -13.18 3.76 9.82
C THR A 113 -13.84 2.45 9.38
N CYS A 114 -14.47 1.72 10.30
CA CYS A 114 -15.15 0.47 9.97
C CYS A 114 -16.49 0.73 9.27
N ASN A 115 -16.65 0.17 8.08
CA ASN A 115 -17.84 0.20 7.27
C ASN A 115 -18.62 -1.14 7.42
N GLY A 116 -19.24 -1.34 8.59
CA GLY A 116 -19.87 -2.61 8.94
C GLY A 116 -18.90 -3.64 9.54
N LYS A 117 -19.21 -4.95 9.36
CA LYS A 117 -18.49 -6.03 10.05
C LYS A 117 -17.21 -6.47 9.32
N LYS A 118 -17.13 -6.23 8.02
CA LYS A 118 -16.10 -6.84 7.14
C LYS A 118 -15.36 -5.86 6.26
N LYS A 119 -15.70 -4.58 6.28
CA LYS A 119 -15.05 -3.55 5.45
C LYS A 119 -14.61 -2.39 6.34
N ALA A 120 -13.49 -1.78 6.00
CA ALA A 120 -12.99 -0.56 6.62
C ALA A 120 -12.35 0.34 5.58
N SER A 121 -12.56 1.66 5.73
CA SER A 121 -11.75 2.68 5.08
C SER A 121 -10.51 2.93 5.93
N VAL A 122 -9.37 3.15 5.29
CA VAL A 122 -8.08 3.32 5.96
C VAL A 122 -7.38 4.54 5.38
N ASP A 123 -7.17 5.54 6.20
CA ASP A 123 -6.29 6.64 5.87
C ASP A 123 -4.89 6.29 6.37
N PHE A 124 -3.90 6.38 5.49
CA PHE A 124 -2.53 6.02 5.79
C PHE A 124 -1.55 6.95 5.09
N THR A 125 -0.33 6.99 5.61
CA THR A 125 0.77 7.76 5.04
C THR A 125 1.93 6.82 4.72
N LEU A 126 2.50 6.96 3.53
CA LEU A 126 3.73 6.27 3.17
C LEU A 126 4.92 6.89 3.90
N VAL A 127 5.85 6.04 4.34
CA VAL A 127 7.12 6.46 4.91
C VAL A 127 8.23 6.02 3.95
N LEU A 128 8.90 6.97 3.33
CA LEU A 128 9.92 6.74 2.33
C LEU A 128 11.30 7.16 2.88
N GLY A 129 12.21 6.21 3.01
CA GLY A 129 13.52 6.49 3.61
C GLY A 129 13.47 7.08 5.02
N GLY A 130 12.47 6.68 5.82
CA GLY A 130 12.24 7.19 7.17
C GLY A 130 11.50 8.55 7.24
N THR A 131 11.09 9.11 6.12
CA THR A 131 10.36 10.39 6.05
C THR A 131 8.91 10.17 5.63
N ARG A 132 7.96 10.77 6.35
CA ARG A 132 6.54 10.75 5.96
C ARG A 132 6.33 11.49 4.63
N ALA A 133 5.59 10.86 3.74
CA ALA A 133 5.17 11.44 2.46
C ALA A 133 3.67 11.80 2.52
N ASP A 134 3.35 12.85 3.28
CA ASP A 134 1.98 13.29 3.51
C ASP A 134 1.26 13.64 2.18
N GLY A 135 0.06 13.12 2.01
CA GLY A 135 -0.80 13.39 0.84
C GLY A 135 -0.40 12.63 -0.44
N LEU A 136 0.62 11.76 -0.39
CA LEU A 136 1.00 10.93 -1.53
C LEU A 136 0.11 9.69 -1.66
N ALA A 137 -0.23 9.05 -0.53
CA ALA A 137 -1.03 7.84 -0.55
C ALA A 137 -2.50 8.13 -0.93
N PRO A 138 -3.10 7.32 -1.81
CA PRO A 138 -4.54 7.38 -2.06
C PRO A 138 -5.30 6.85 -0.84
N PRO A 139 -6.61 7.15 -0.72
CA PRO A 139 -7.45 6.49 0.28
C PRO A 139 -7.37 4.98 0.15
N GLY A 140 -7.19 4.30 1.27
CA GLY A 140 -7.10 2.86 1.34
C GLY A 140 -8.36 2.21 1.87
N ALA A 141 -8.44 0.90 1.70
CA ALA A 141 -9.50 0.08 2.28
C ALA A 141 -8.97 -1.29 2.73
N ALA A 142 -9.69 -1.88 3.68
CA ALA A 142 -9.44 -3.24 4.16
C ALA A 142 -10.73 -4.05 4.17
N ILE A 143 -10.59 -5.35 3.92
CA ILE A 143 -11.67 -6.32 3.93
C ILE A 143 -11.34 -7.52 4.82
N LEU A 144 -12.34 -8.04 5.53
CA LEU A 144 -12.20 -9.25 6.33
C LEU A 144 -12.60 -10.47 5.48
N GLU A 145 -11.62 -11.25 5.06
CA GLU A 145 -11.81 -12.52 4.38
C GLU A 145 -11.52 -13.69 5.34
N GLY A 146 -12.55 -14.51 5.57
CA GLY A 146 -12.45 -15.57 6.57
C GLY A 146 -12.22 -14.99 7.98
N LYS A 147 -10.99 -15.03 8.46
CA LYS A 147 -10.56 -14.49 9.77
C LYS A 147 -9.43 -13.47 9.66
N THR A 148 -8.98 -13.16 8.45
CA THR A 148 -7.83 -12.30 8.18
C THR A 148 -8.31 -10.99 7.56
N TRP A 149 -7.87 -9.87 8.11
CA TRP A 149 -8.01 -8.58 7.45
C TRP A 149 -6.96 -8.47 6.35
N LYS A 150 -7.38 -7.98 5.19
CA LYS A 150 -6.53 -7.80 4.01
C LYS A 150 -6.71 -6.40 3.46
N VAL A 151 -5.64 -5.85 2.91
CA VAL A 151 -5.68 -4.66 2.06
C VAL A 151 -6.44 -5.00 0.79
N THR A 152 -7.34 -4.14 0.33
CA THR A 152 -8.13 -4.42 -0.88
C THR A 152 -7.28 -4.39 -2.15
N GLY A 153 -7.69 -5.14 -3.16
CA GLY A 153 -7.07 -5.10 -4.49
C GLY A 153 -7.10 -3.70 -5.10
N LEU A 154 -8.18 -2.94 -4.87
CA LEU A 154 -8.27 -1.55 -5.33
C LEU A 154 -7.19 -0.65 -4.68
N THR A 155 -6.90 -0.83 -3.39
CA THR A 155 -5.80 -0.09 -2.73
C THR A 155 -4.46 -0.43 -3.35
N LEU A 156 -4.19 -1.71 -3.64
CA LEU A 156 -2.98 -2.13 -4.37
C LEU A 156 -2.90 -1.45 -5.74
N CYS A 157 -3.97 -1.50 -6.53
CA CYS A 157 -4.02 -0.91 -7.86
C CYS A 157 -3.81 0.62 -7.83
N ASN A 158 -4.44 1.32 -6.89
CA ASN A 158 -4.25 2.76 -6.71
C ASN A 158 -2.81 3.12 -6.33
N LEU A 159 -2.13 2.30 -5.53
CA LEU A 159 -0.72 2.50 -5.21
C LEU A 159 0.19 2.25 -6.42
N GLN A 160 -0.09 1.24 -7.22
CA GLN A 160 0.65 1.00 -8.47
C GLN A 160 0.45 2.16 -9.46
N ALA A 161 -0.74 2.76 -9.50
CA ALA A 161 -1.05 3.90 -10.36
C ALA A 161 -0.27 5.18 -10.00
N LEU A 162 0.32 5.29 -8.80
CA LEU A 162 1.24 6.39 -8.47
C LEU A 162 2.50 6.35 -9.35
N GLY A 163 2.93 5.16 -9.75
CA GLY A 163 4.08 4.97 -10.65
C GLY A 163 3.68 4.90 -12.12
N ASP A 164 2.54 4.30 -12.42
CA ASP A 164 2.01 4.13 -13.77
C ASP A 164 0.48 4.18 -13.76
N PRO A 165 -0.14 5.31 -14.08
CA PRO A 165 -1.59 5.46 -14.06
C PRO A 165 -2.32 4.56 -15.07
N THR A 166 -1.63 4.04 -16.09
CA THR A 166 -2.26 3.17 -17.11
C THR A 166 -2.67 1.81 -16.56
N VAL A 167 -2.15 1.40 -15.39
CA VAL A 167 -2.55 0.13 -14.74
C VAL A 167 -4.04 0.09 -14.39
N LEU A 168 -4.68 1.24 -14.19
CA LEU A 168 -6.12 1.33 -13.90
C LEU A 168 -7.00 1.19 -15.16
N GLU A 169 -6.41 1.30 -16.36
CA GLU A 169 -7.13 1.26 -17.63
C GLU A 169 -7.03 -0.12 -18.30
N VAL A 170 -5.98 -0.87 -17.98
CA VAL A 170 -5.69 -2.16 -18.64
C VAL A 170 -5.20 -3.21 -17.65
N GLY A 171 -5.50 -4.47 -17.94
CA GLY A 171 -5.03 -5.60 -17.14
C GLY A 171 -5.85 -5.85 -15.86
N PRO A 172 -5.30 -6.59 -14.88
CA PRO A 172 -6.05 -7.04 -13.71
C PRO A 172 -6.65 -5.91 -12.87
N CYS A 173 -5.97 -4.77 -12.80
CA CYS A 173 -6.45 -3.63 -12.03
C CYS A 173 -7.68 -2.97 -12.65
N SER A 174 -7.83 -2.97 -13.97
CA SER A 174 -9.03 -2.43 -14.63
C SER A 174 -10.27 -3.24 -14.25
N ASP A 175 -10.15 -4.56 -14.15
CA ASP A 175 -11.26 -5.44 -13.78
C ASP A 175 -11.69 -5.22 -12.32
N ILE A 176 -10.71 -5.03 -11.41
CA ILE A 176 -10.95 -4.73 -10.00
C ILE A 176 -11.66 -3.37 -9.85
N VAL A 177 -11.25 -2.34 -10.58
CA VAL A 177 -11.88 -1.01 -10.56
C VAL A 177 -13.35 -1.12 -11.01
N LEU A 178 -13.63 -1.88 -12.06
CA LEU A 178 -14.99 -2.07 -12.57
C LEU A 178 -15.88 -2.84 -11.58
N GLU A 179 -15.34 -3.84 -10.89
CA GLU A 179 -16.07 -4.62 -9.87
C GLU A 179 -16.42 -3.79 -8.64
N GLU A 180 -15.50 -2.95 -8.16
CA GLU A 180 -15.73 -2.13 -6.97
C GLU A 180 -16.67 -0.94 -7.22
N LEU A 181 -16.88 -0.53 -8.47
CA LEU A 181 -17.80 0.55 -8.86
C LEU A 181 -19.22 0.04 -9.19
N ALA A 182 -19.45 -1.27 -9.31
CA ALA A 182 -20.73 -1.89 -9.62
C ALA A 182 -21.55 -2.19 -8.36
#